data_abf1f7879efe2e0f57b082701209da47
#
_entry.id   abf1f7879efe2e0f57b082701209da47
#
_cell.length_a   1.000
_cell.length_b   1.000
_cell.length_c   1.000
_cell.angle_alpha   90.00
_cell.angle_beta   90.00
_cell.angle_gamma   90.00
#
_symmetry.space_group_name_H-M   'P 1'
#
loop_
_entity.id
_entity.type
_entity.pdbx_description
1 polymer ?
#
loop_
_entity_poly.entity_id
_entity_poly.type
_entity_poly.pdbx_seq_one_letter_code
_entity_poly.pdbx_strand_id
1 'polypeptide(L)'
;MSCPPRRTILKAGIGLGILGLADVAQAQETPARMRPKEGDLLVKVDDQKAIPLSPDDIPMAADQTMAWAMDPVDKTIRSGERLNRILLARFSAEQLSAETQARAAEGVVAYTAICTHAGCEVTDWIMDKQFLFCPCHDSTFDPKDNGKVVDGPAPRMLPALPLKIVDKKLVVAGPFTARIYFEKD
;
A
#
# COMPACT_ATOMS: atom_id res chain seq x y z
N MET A 1 62.80 -45.24 50.93
CA MET A 1 61.32 -45.35 50.72
C MET A 1 60.93 -44.43 49.59
N SER A 2 60.79 -44.97 48.40
CA SER A 2 60.63 -44.23 47.17
C SER A 2 59.19 -44.39 46.69
N CYS A 3 58.51 -43.21 46.48
CA CYS A 3 57.11 -43.17 46.03
C CYS A 3 57.12 -43.09 44.50
N PRO A 4 56.32 -43.87 43.77
CA PRO A 4 56.26 -43.80 42.30
C PRO A 4 55.37 -42.69 41.77
N PRO A 5 55.65 -42.11 40.60
CA PRO A 5 54.86 -41.01 40.03
C PRO A 5 53.55 -41.51 39.38
N ARG A 6 52.49 -40.83 39.65
CA ARG A 6 51.17 -41.03 39.00
C ARG A 6 51.19 -40.53 37.55
N ARG A 7 50.94 -41.46 36.62
CA ARG A 7 50.70 -41.12 35.20
C ARG A 7 49.31 -40.48 35.04
N THR A 8 49.27 -39.22 34.63
CA THR A 8 48.04 -38.54 34.22
C THR A 8 47.72 -38.94 32.80
N ILE A 9 46.59 -39.59 32.60
CA ILE A 9 46.06 -39.89 31.26
C ILE A 9 45.23 -38.71 30.81
N LEU A 10 45.75 -37.96 29.82
CA LEU A 10 44.96 -36.97 29.10
C LEU A 10 43.91 -37.69 28.21
N LYS A 11 42.66 -37.60 28.53
CA LYS A 11 41.56 -37.94 27.62
C LYS A 11 41.33 -36.76 26.71
N ALA A 12 41.73 -36.84 25.44
CA ALA A 12 41.35 -35.92 24.40
C ALA A 12 39.87 -36.14 24.07
N GLY A 13 39.01 -35.23 24.52
CA GLY A 13 37.62 -35.13 24.12
C GLY A 13 37.52 -34.43 22.78
N ILE A 14 37.16 -35.14 21.72
CA ILE A 14 36.78 -34.57 20.44
C ILE A 14 35.36 -34.01 20.62
N GLY A 15 35.27 -32.71 20.85
CA GLY A 15 34.01 -31.97 20.83
C GLY A 15 33.56 -31.79 19.39
N LEU A 16 32.60 -32.61 18.95
CA LEU A 16 31.83 -32.30 17.73
C LEU A 16 31.00 -31.04 17.99
N GLY A 17 31.50 -29.90 17.52
CA GLY A 17 30.73 -28.66 17.46
C GLY A 17 29.62 -28.81 16.43
N ILE A 18 28.38 -29.03 16.89
CA ILE A 18 27.20 -28.86 16.06
C ILE A 18 27.08 -27.35 15.82
N LEU A 19 27.57 -26.89 14.66
CA LEU A 19 27.22 -25.58 14.12
C LEU A 19 25.70 -25.62 13.81
N GLY A 20 24.92 -25.18 14.78
CA GLY A 20 23.53 -24.89 14.56
C GLY A 20 23.44 -23.79 13.49
N LEU A 21 23.11 -24.15 12.26
CA LEU A 21 22.63 -23.24 11.26
C LEU A 21 21.33 -22.65 11.83
N ALA A 22 21.44 -21.47 12.43
CA ALA A 22 20.28 -20.64 12.68
C ALA A 22 19.70 -20.32 11.31
N ASP A 23 18.65 -21.03 10.91
CA ASP A 23 17.78 -20.68 9.81
C ASP A 23 17.22 -19.30 10.15
N VAL A 24 17.88 -18.26 9.63
CA VAL A 24 17.31 -16.93 9.60
C VAL A 24 16.15 -17.03 8.62
N ALA A 25 14.97 -17.37 9.12
CA ALA A 25 13.74 -17.30 8.37
C ALA A 25 13.60 -15.84 7.91
N GLN A 26 14.12 -15.54 6.72
CA GLN A 26 13.76 -14.32 6.01
C GLN A 26 12.25 -14.37 5.85
N ALA A 27 11.56 -13.44 6.49
CA ALA A 27 10.14 -13.27 6.30
C ALA A 27 9.94 -12.94 4.81
N GLN A 28 9.68 -13.96 4.00
CA GLN A 28 9.35 -13.78 2.59
C GLN A 28 8.07 -12.95 2.54
N GLU A 29 8.15 -11.78 1.93
CA GLU A 29 6.96 -10.98 1.67
C GLU A 29 5.99 -11.84 0.86
N THR A 30 4.87 -12.17 1.47
CA THR A 30 3.82 -12.91 0.74
C THR A 30 3.29 -12.02 -0.38
N PRO A 31 2.94 -12.56 -1.56
CA PRO A 31 2.41 -11.76 -2.68
C PRO A 31 1.28 -10.81 -2.28
N ALA A 32 0.44 -11.20 -1.31
CA ALA A 32 -0.64 -10.36 -0.79
C ALA A 32 -0.15 -9.11 -0.01
N ARG A 33 1.07 -9.12 0.53
CA ARG A 33 1.65 -7.97 1.25
C ARG A 33 2.47 -7.04 0.36
N MET A 34 2.82 -7.48 -0.85
CA MET A 34 3.55 -6.65 -1.81
C MET A 34 2.77 -5.37 -2.15
N ARG A 35 3.50 -4.28 -2.41
CA ARG A 35 2.90 -3.01 -2.85
C ARG A 35 2.20 -3.17 -4.20
N PRO A 36 1.17 -2.34 -4.47
CA PRO A 36 0.62 -2.19 -5.82
C PRO A 36 1.75 -1.92 -6.82
N LYS A 37 1.74 -2.65 -7.93
CA LYS A 37 2.74 -2.52 -8.99
C LYS A 37 2.08 -2.24 -10.33
N GLU A 38 2.85 -1.75 -11.29
CA GLU A 38 2.37 -1.56 -12.64
C GLU A 38 1.78 -2.84 -13.22
N GLY A 39 0.62 -2.73 -13.85
CA GLY A 39 -0.13 -3.84 -14.42
C GLY A 39 -1.16 -4.47 -13.49
N ASP A 40 -1.14 -4.19 -12.20
CA ASP A 40 -2.19 -4.68 -11.29
C ASP A 40 -3.55 -4.08 -11.65
N LEU A 41 -4.58 -4.90 -11.58
CA LEU A 41 -5.99 -4.49 -11.69
C LEU A 41 -6.48 -3.91 -10.36
N LEU A 42 -7.51 -3.07 -10.40
CA LEU A 42 -8.16 -2.61 -9.17
C LEU A 42 -9.46 -3.39 -8.94
N VAL A 43 -9.70 -3.79 -7.69
CA VAL A 43 -10.91 -4.48 -7.24
C VAL A 43 -11.47 -3.78 -6.01
N LYS A 44 -12.80 -3.76 -5.85
CA LYS A 44 -13.43 -3.12 -4.71
C LYS A 44 -13.12 -3.87 -3.41
N VAL A 45 -12.87 -3.14 -2.32
CA VAL A 45 -12.85 -3.73 -0.97
C VAL A 45 -14.20 -4.36 -0.70
N ASP A 46 -14.23 -5.54 -0.07
CA ASP A 46 -15.44 -6.31 0.24
C ASP A 46 -16.17 -6.97 -0.94
N ASP A 47 -15.64 -6.87 -2.17
CA ASP A 47 -16.14 -7.67 -3.28
C ASP A 47 -15.53 -9.08 -3.26
N GLN A 48 -16.31 -10.05 -2.78
CA GLN A 48 -15.88 -11.47 -2.71
C GLN A 48 -15.56 -12.07 -4.10
N LYS A 49 -16.09 -11.49 -5.17
CA LYS A 49 -15.84 -11.95 -6.54
C LYS A 49 -14.60 -11.33 -7.15
N ALA A 50 -14.05 -10.30 -6.50
CA ALA A 50 -12.87 -9.56 -6.95
C ALA A 50 -12.96 -9.13 -8.43
N ILE A 51 -14.10 -8.57 -8.82
CA ILE A 51 -14.35 -8.13 -10.20
C ILE A 51 -13.48 -6.88 -10.48
N PRO A 52 -12.64 -6.91 -11.54
CA PRO A 52 -11.84 -5.74 -11.90
C PRO A 52 -12.72 -4.53 -12.24
N LEU A 53 -12.43 -3.41 -11.59
CA LEU A 53 -13.16 -2.16 -11.74
C LEU A 53 -12.90 -1.51 -13.12
N SER A 54 -13.95 -0.92 -13.67
CA SER A 54 -13.92 0.00 -14.80
C SER A 54 -14.14 1.44 -14.30
N PRO A 55 -13.87 2.48 -15.10
CA PRO A 55 -14.20 3.85 -14.72
C PRO A 55 -15.68 4.05 -14.37
N ASP A 56 -16.58 3.33 -15.03
CA ASP A 56 -18.03 3.45 -14.82
C ASP A 56 -18.50 2.84 -13.49
N ASP A 57 -17.68 2.01 -12.86
CA ASP A 57 -17.94 1.48 -11.52
C ASP A 57 -17.64 2.50 -10.40
N ILE A 58 -17.00 3.64 -10.75
CA ILE A 58 -16.69 4.73 -9.82
C ILE A 58 -17.68 5.88 -10.07
N PRO A 59 -18.57 6.17 -9.10
CA PRO A 59 -19.56 7.24 -9.27
C PRO A 59 -18.92 8.61 -9.47
N MET A 60 -19.47 9.41 -10.38
CA MET A 60 -18.97 10.75 -10.69
C MET A 60 -19.25 11.70 -9.52
N ALA A 61 -18.21 12.39 -9.03
CA ALA A 61 -18.29 13.42 -7.99
C ALA A 61 -19.04 12.98 -6.72
N ALA A 62 -19.07 11.67 -6.45
CA ALA A 62 -19.70 11.07 -5.28
C ALA A 62 -18.64 10.62 -4.27
N ASP A 63 -19.08 9.93 -3.23
CA ASP A 63 -18.23 9.39 -2.18
C ASP A 63 -17.10 8.50 -2.75
N GLN A 64 -15.98 8.46 -2.04
CA GLN A 64 -14.84 7.65 -2.46
C GLN A 64 -15.14 6.16 -2.47
N THR A 65 -14.50 5.44 -3.37
CA THR A 65 -14.52 3.98 -3.43
C THR A 65 -13.21 3.41 -2.89
N MET A 66 -13.29 2.49 -1.93
CA MET A 66 -12.14 1.76 -1.41
C MET A 66 -11.80 0.58 -2.30
N ALA A 67 -10.51 0.42 -2.62
CA ALA A 67 -10.03 -0.62 -3.51
C ALA A 67 -8.73 -1.28 -3.03
N TRP A 68 -8.47 -2.47 -3.57
CA TRP A 68 -7.18 -3.16 -3.53
C TRP A 68 -6.63 -3.33 -4.94
N ALA A 69 -5.31 -3.42 -5.04
CA ALA A 69 -4.67 -3.91 -6.25
C ALA A 69 -4.71 -5.44 -6.29
N MET A 70 -4.84 -6.01 -7.49
CA MET A 70 -4.87 -7.45 -7.74
C MET A 70 -3.95 -7.80 -8.90
N ASP A 71 -3.08 -8.78 -8.70
CA ASP A 71 -2.24 -9.31 -9.78
C ASP A 71 -3.12 -9.91 -10.91
N PRO A 72 -2.94 -9.51 -12.17
CA PRO A 72 -3.80 -9.99 -13.26
C PRO A 72 -3.57 -11.47 -13.60
N VAL A 73 -2.43 -12.06 -13.22
CA VAL A 73 -2.04 -13.43 -13.59
C VAL A 73 -2.56 -14.44 -12.58
N ASP A 74 -2.11 -14.33 -11.33
CA ASP A 74 -2.44 -15.29 -10.27
C ASP A 74 -3.65 -14.88 -9.41
N LYS A 75 -4.22 -13.68 -9.69
CA LYS A 75 -5.37 -13.10 -8.98
C LYS A 75 -5.12 -12.82 -7.49
N THR A 76 -3.89 -12.77 -7.07
CA THR A 76 -3.55 -12.39 -5.70
C THR A 76 -3.96 -10.95 -5.43
N ILE A 77 -4.85 -10.75 -4.46
CA ILE A 77 -5.25 -9.42 -3.97
C ILE A 77 -4.19 -8.95 -2.96
N ARG A 78 -3.68 -7.73 -3.13
CA ARG A 78 -2.65 -7.16 -2.25
C ARG A 78 -3.23 -6.57 -0.97
N SER A 79 -4.08 -7.35 -0.28
CA SER A 79 -4.78 -6.94 0.93
C SER A 79 -4.08 -7.34 2.23
N GLY A 80 -2.93 -8.02 2.14
CA GLY A 80 -2.18 -8.49 3.31
C GLY A 80 -1.44 -7.40 4.09
N GLU A 81 -1.49 -6.14 3.60
CA GLU A 81 -0.91 -4.98 4.27
C GLU A 81 -1.85 -3.78 4.14
N ARG A 82 -2.25 -3.17 5.28
CA ARG A 82 -3.19 -2.05 5.27
C ARG A 82 -2.71 -0.83 4.45
N LEU A 83 -1.39 -0.65 4.36
CA LEU A 83 -0.79 0.42 3.55
C LEU A 83 -1.03 0.27 2.04
N ASN A 84 -1.55 -0.86 1.59
CA ASN A 84 -1.93 -1.10 0.20
C ASN A 84 -3.35 -0.64 -0.13
N ARG A 85 -4.12 -0.16 0.86
CA ARG A 85 -5.49 0.32 0.64
C ARG A 85 -5.49 1.59 -0.20
N ILE A 86 -6.35 1.62 -1.21
CA ILE A 86 -6.43 2.66 -2.22
C ILE A 86 -7.79 3.33 -2.14
N LEU A 87 -7.80 4.67 -2.25
CA LEU A 87 -8.99 5.51 -2.45
C LEU A 87 -9.14 5.81 -3.92
N LEU A 88 -10.33 5.64 -4.45
CA LEU A 88 -10.71 6.04 -5.80
C LEU A 88 -11.81 7.10 -5.75
N ALA A 89 -11.70 8.12 -6.57
CA ALA A 89 -12.77 9.10 -6.82
C ALA A 89 -12.77 9.45 -8.31
N ARG A 90 -13.93 9.89 -8.84
CA ARG A 90 -14.07 10.24 -10.25
C ARG A 90 -14.59 11.65 -10.41
N PHE A 91 -13.96 12.41 -11.30
CA PHE A 91 -14.28 13.80 -11.61
C PHE A 91 -14.30 14.03 -13.12
N SER A 92 -14.89 15.14 -13.55
CA SER A 92 -14.70 15.57 -14.93
C SER A 92 -13.26 16.10 -15.13
N ALA A 93 -12.74 16.01 -16.35
CA ALA A 93 -11.36 16.40 -16.65
C ALA A 93 -11.10 17.88 -16.28
N GLU A 94 -12.09 18.76 -16.46
CA GLU A 94 -11.98 20.18 -16.18
C GLU A 94 -11.85 20.50 -14.68
N GLN A 95 -12.27 19.60 -13.81
CA GLN A 95 -12.15 19.75 -12.36
C GLN A 95 -10.74 19.38 -11.84
N LEU A 96 -9.96 18.65 -12.63
CA LEU A 96 -8.66 18.14 -12.21
C LEU A 96 -7.55 19.13 -12.57
N SER A 97 -6.60 19.35 -11.65
CA SER A 97 -5.35 20.02 -11.98
C SER A 97 -4.58 19.25 -13.06
N ALA A 98 -3.74 19.92 -13.83
CA ALA A 98 -2.95 19.29 -14.89
C ALA A 98 -2.09 18.12 -14.38
N GLU A 99 -1.54 18.25 -13.17
CA GLU A 99 -0.75 17.21 -12.53
C GLU A 99 -1.60 15.99 -12.14
N THR A 100 -2.80 16.22 -11.61
CA THR A 100 -3.74 15.15 -11.28
C THR A 100 -4.23 14.44 -12.54
N GLN A 101 -4.56 15.22 -13.58
CA GLN A 101 -5.03 14.70 -14.86
C GLN A 101 -4.02 13.77 -15.53
N ALA A 102 -2.73 14.09 -15.44
CA ALA A 102 -1.65 13.25 -15.98
C ALA A 102 -1.55 11.85 -15.34
N ARG A 103 -2.17 11.65 -14.18
CA ARG A 103 -2.18 10.36 -13.45
C ARG A 103 -3.57 9.72 -13.39
N ALA A 104 -4.58 10.42 -13.86
CA ALA A 104 -5.96 9.95 -13.87
C ALA A 104 -6.26 9.06 -15.09
N ALA A 105 -7.23 8.18 -14.94
CA ALA A 105 -7.73 7.34 -16.01
C ALA A 105 -9.23 7.60 -16.20
N GLU A 106 -9.63 8.26 -17.30
CA GLU A 106 -11.02 8.68 -17.57
C GLU A 106 -11.67 9.44 -16.38
N GLY A 107 -10.91 10.35 -15.78
CA GLY A 107 -11.35 11.13 -14.63
C GLY A 107 -11.26 10.41 -13.28
N VAL A 108 -10.93 9.13 -13.26
CA VAL A 108 -10.67 8.39 -12.02
C VAL A 108 -9.28 8.69 -11.50
N VAL A 109 -9.20 9.18 -10.27
CA VAL A 109 -7.97 9.43 -9.52
C VAL A 109 -7.82 8.41 -8.41
N ALA A 110 -6.58 8.06 -8.06
CA ALA A 110 -6.28 7.13 -7.01
C ALA A 110 -5.24 7.67 -6.04
N TYR A 111 -5.48 7.46 -4.74
CA TYR A 111 -4.58 7.86 -3.65
C TYR A 111 -4.43 6.73 -2.64
N THR A 112 -3.37 6.79 -1.84
CA THR A 112 -3.32 5.95 -0.64
C THR A 112 -4.48 6.29 0.29
N ALA A 113 -5.08 5.29 0.92
CA ALA A 113 -6.06 5.52 1.98
C ALA A 113 -5.40 5.87 3.33
N ILE A 114 -4.09 6.03 3.40
CA ILE A 114 -3.36 6.25 4.64
C ILE A 114 -3.00 7.73 4.80
N CYS A 115 -3.57 8.34 5.83
CA CYS A 115 -3.34 9.75 6.20
C CYS A 115 -1.85 10.00 6.50
N THR A 116 -1.30 11.06 5.94
CA THR A 116 0.11 11.43 6.12
C THR A 116 0.41 12.07 7.47
N HIS A 117 -0.60 12.34 8.32
CA HIS A 117 -0.40 12.84 9.68
C HIS A 117 0.07 11.73 10.63
N ALA A 118 -0.82 10.80 10.98
CA ALA A 118 -0.57 9.77 11.99
C ALA A 118 -0.85 8.34 11.47
N GLY A 119 -0.98 8.16 10.15
CA GLY A 119 -1.20 6.86 9.54
C GLY A 119 -2.59 6.27 9.75
N CYS A 120 -3.59 7.06 10.17
CA CYS A 120 -4.99 6.64 10.19
C CYS A 120 -5.52 6.42 8.76
N GLU A 121 -6.62 5.72 8.63
CA GLU A 121 -7.29 5.61 7.34
C GLU A 121 -8.11 6.89 7.05
N VAL A 122 -8.07 7.36 5.82
CA VAL A 122 -8.91 8.42 5.28
C VAL A 122 -10.20 7.76 4.82
N THR A 123 -11.24 7.81 5.63
CA THR A 123 -12.48 7.04 5.43
C THR A 123 -13.66 7.88 4.99
N ASP A 124 -13.61 9.19 5.25
CA ASP A 124 -14.78 10.04 5.11
C ASP A 124 -14.66 11.00 3.92
N TRP A 125 -15.78 11.53 3.52
CA TRP A 125 -15.93 12.41 2.37
C TRP A 125 -16.74 13.65 2.73
N ILE A 126 -16.20 14.82 2.40
CA ILE A 126 -16.92 16.11 2.56
C ILE A 126 -17.65 16.42 1.24
N MET A 127 -18.94 16.11 1.19
CA MET A 127 -19.74 16.10 -0.03
C MET A 127 -19.79 17.44 -0.77
N ASP A 128 -20.01 18.53 -0.06
CA ASP A 128 -20.16 19.88 -0.66
C ASP A 128 -18.86 20.40 -1.30
N LYS A 129 -17.71 19.98 -0.79
CA LYS A 129 -16.39 20.36 -1.28
C LYS A 129 -15.73 19.28 -2.13
N GLN A 130 -16.25 18.06 -2.06
CA GLN A 130 -15.67 16.87 -2.69
C GLN A 130 -14.22 16.62 -2.22
N PHE A 131 -14.02 16.66 -0.91
CA PHE A 131 -12.73 16.45 -0.27
C PHE A 131 -12.69 15.13 0.48
N LEU A 132 -11.51 14.49 0.48
CA LEU A 132 -11.19 13.34 1.32
C LEU A 132 -10.94 13.81 2.75
N PHE A 133 -11.48 13.11 3.73
CA PHE A 133 -11.39 13.49 5.13
C PHE A 133 -10.90 12.34 6.01
N CYS A 134 -9.94 12.63 6.88
CA CYS A 134 -9.42 11.71 7.87
C CYS A 134 -10.01 12.03 9.26
N PRO A 135 -10.91 11.20 9.81
CA PRO A 135 -11.63 11.51 11.05
C PRO A 135 -10.80 11.44 12.32
N CYS A 136 -9.54 10.96 12.24
CA CYS A 136 -8.68 10.88 13.42
C CYS A 136 -8.29 12.25 13.97
N HIS A 137 -7.90 13.19 13.10
CA HIS A 137 -7.42 14.52 13.47
C HIS A 137 -7.79 15.57 12.41
N ASP A 138 -8.89 15.36 11.71
CA ASP A 138 -9.54 16.31 10.79
C ASP A 138 -8.68 16.76 9.60
N SER A 139 -7.66 15.96 9.23
CA SER A 139 -6.88 16.24 8.02
C SER A 139 -7.74 16.08 6.78
N THR A 140 -7.77 17.11 5.94
CA THR A 140 -8.60 17.19 4.74
C THR A 140 -7.72 17.34 3.52
N PHE A 141 -8.08 16.62 2.44
CA PHE A 141 -7.28 16.58 1.21
C PHE A 141 -8.15 16.83 -0.02
N ASP A 142 -7.63 17.61 -0.96
CA ASP A 142 -8.29 17.82 -2.26
C ASP A 142 -7.84 16.77 -3.29
N PRO A 143 -8.68 15.81 -3.65
CA PRO A 143 -8.33 14.79 -4.64
C PRO A 143 -8.23 15.36 -6.07
N LYS A 144 -8.76 16.54 -6.33
CA LYS A 144 -8.72 17.22 -7.64
C LYS A 144 -7.38 17.93 -7.85
N ASP A 145 -6.69 18.28 -6.76
CA ASP A 145 -5.39 18.96 -6.78
C ASP A 145 -4.33 18.09 -6.11
N ASN A 146 -4.04 16.93 -6.71
CA ASN A 146 -2.94 16.04 -6.35
C ASN A 146 -2.96 15.52 -4.89
N GLY A 147 -4.15 15.41 -4.28
CA GLY A 147 -4.28 15.00 -2.87
C GLY A 147 -3.71 16.02 -1.88
N LYS A 148 -3.67 17.30 -2.28
CA LYS A 148 -3.15 18.41 -1.49
C LYS A 148 -3.89 18.58 -0.17
N VAL A 149 -3.13 18.82 0.91
CA VAL A 149 -3.70 19.19 2.21
C VAL A 149 -4.39 20.54 2.09
N VAL A 150 -5.66 20.60 2.45
CA VAL A 150 -6.45 21.85 2.48
C VAL A 150 -6.81 22.27 3.90
N ASP A 151 -6.77 21.32 4.86
CA ASP A 151 -6.99 21.60 6.28
C ASP A 151 -6.40 20.47 7.16
N GLY A 152 -6.20 20.77 8.45
CA GLY A 152 -5.74 19.83 9.45
C GLY A 152 -4.21 19.64 9.51
N PRO A 153 -3.72 18.75 10.38
CA PRO A 153 -2.32 18.64 10.74
C PRO A 153 -1.47 17.77 9.79
N ALA A 154 -2.01 17.25 8.69
CA ALA A 154 -1.25 16.43 7.75
C ALA A 154 -0.06 17.23 7.16
N PRO A 155 1.19 16.74 7.24
CA PRO A 155 2.36 17.51 6.83
C PRO A 155 2.58 17.53 5.31
N ARG A 156 1.90 16.67 4.53
CA ARG A 156 2.08 16.53 3.08
C ARG A 156 0.86 15.93 2.41
N MET A 157 0.77 16.12 1.10
CA MET A 157 -0.29 15.54 0.26
C MET A 157 -0.36 14.02 0.37
N LEU A 158 -1.52 13.45 0.02
CA LEU A 158 -1.65 11.99 -0.12
C LEU A 158 -0.85 11.51 -1.34
N PRO A 159 0.00 10.49 -1.21
CA PRO A 159 0.61 9.83 -2.35
C PRO A 159 -0.43 9.35 -3.35
N ALA A 160 -0.30 9.79 -4.61
CA ALA A 160 -1.14 9.35 -5.69
C ALA A 160 -0.65 8.02 -6.27
N LEU A 161 -1.57 7.19 -6.76
CA LEU A 161 -1.29 5.97 -7.51
C LEU A 161 -1.67 6.23 -8.97
N PRO A 162 -0.71 6.33 -9.92
CA PRO A 162 -1.03 6.55 -11.32
C PRO A 162 -1.86 5.42 -11.92
N LEU A 163 -2.87 5.77 -12.71
CA LEU A 163 -3.78 4.82 -13.36
C LEU A 163 -3.68 4.91 -14.88
N LYS A 164 -4.05 3.81 -15.55
CA LYS A 164 -4.30 3.73 -16.99
C LYS A 164 -5.50 2.84 -17.26
N ILE A 165 -6.03 2.89 -18.48
CA ILE A 165 -7.08 1.98 -18.95
C ILE A 165 -6.46 0.90 -19.83
N VAL A 166 -6.76 -0.36 -19.51
CA VAL A 166 -6.47 -1.51 -20.36
C VAL A 166 -7.73 -2.38 -20.41
N ASP A 167 -8.21 -2.71 -21.61
CA ASP A 167 -9.40 -3.52 -21.81
C ASP A 167 -10.63 -3.02 -21.00
N LYS A 168 -10.83 -1.70 -20.98
CA LYS A 168 -11.88 -0.99 -20.21
C LYS A 168 -11.77 -1.16 -18.69
N LYS A 169 -10.64 -1.60 -18.16
CA LYS A 169 -10.40 -1.75 -16.73
C LYS A 169 -9.40 -0.74 -16.21
N LEU A 170 -9.58 -0.36 -14.94
CA LEU A 170 -8.63 0.45 -14.19
C LEU A 170 -7.40 -0.40 -13.85
N VAL A 171 -6.24 0.05 -14.29
CA VAL A 171 -4.96 -0.63 -14.13
C VAL A 171 -3.96 0.34 -13.50
N VAL A 172 -3.17 -0.15 -12.58
CA VAL A 172 -2.05 0.61 -11.99
C VAL A 172 -1.01 0.88 -13.09
N ALA A 173 -0.65 2.16 -13.27
CA ALA A 173 0.31 2.59 -14.28
C ALA A 173 1.75 2.77 -13.75
N GLY A 174 1.93 2.73 -12.43
CA GLY A 174 3.24 2.90 -11.79
C GLY A 174 3.12 2.86 -10.27
N PRO A 175 4.22 3.01 -9.54
CA PRO A 175 4.21 3.03 -8.08
C PRO A 175 3.53 4.29 -7.54
N PHE A 176 3.23 4.31 -6.23
CA PHE A 176 2.82 5.54 -5.55
C PHE A 176 3.85 6.66 -5.75
N THR A 177 3.38 7.88 -5.93
CA THR A 177 4.22 9.07 -6.21
C THR A 177 5.14 9.47 -5.08
N ALA A 178 4.89 8.97 -3.86
CA ALA A 178 5.71 9.19 -2.69
C ALA A 178 5.54 8.02 -1.70
N ARG A 179 6.39 7.99 -0.68
CA ARG A 179 6.24 7.03 0.42
C ARG A 179 4.90 7.14 1.10
N ILE A 180 4.29 6.01 1.37
CA ILE A 180 3.16 5.91 2.28
C ILE A 180 3.70 6.01 3.72
N TYR A 181 2.90 6.58 4.60
CA TYR A 181 3.28 6.83 6.00
C TYR A 181 3.92 5.59 6.65
N PHE A 182 5.04 5.79 7.39
CA PHE A 182 5.83 4.76 8.10
C PHE A 182 6.50 3.67 7.25
N GLU A 183 6.61 3.78 5.95
CA GLU A 183 7.55 2.91 5.24
C GLU A 183 8.99 3.19 5.73
N LYS A 184 9.62 2.16 6.31
CA LYS A 184 11.06 2.21 6.58
C LYS A 184 11.83 2.12 5.27
N ASP A 185 12.96 2.83 5.18
CA ASP A 185 13.92 2.70 4.08
C ASP A 185 14.48 1.29 4.04
#